data_91afb434838d0704bbbb058ffcbea9e0
#
_entry.id   91afb434838d0704bbbb058ffcbea9e0
#
_cell.length_a   1.000
_cell.length_b   1.000
_cell.length_c   1.000
_cell.angle_alpha   90.00
_cell.angle_beta   90.00
_cell.angle_gamma   90.00
#
_symmetry.space_group_name_H-M   'P 1'
#
loop_
_entity.id
_entity.type
_entity.pdbx_description
1 polymer ?
#
loop_
_entity_poly.entity_id
_entity_poly.type
_entity_poly.pdbx_seq_one_letter_code
_entity_poly.pdbx_strand_id
1 'polypeptide(L)'
;MVLVRGVGQAEYVSRMRGVASDRVLLVPVDVGKRSGMAMVANQLGEVVVDPFEFSMDRPGAVDLLDRVAGAEESADAVVVRFGVESAGHYHRTLVETLRVEGVEVVELHPTAVHRARGEMGQLRLKSDLRDLAAMVEVLARGAGRESRWEDGPMAVQAVWSAHRRRKVRARVVLQVQLLAQLDLVFPGLGDCFKDVLTAKSGHGVLRYCPDPVRVSRMGPEGLRALMKTKGIRMARSKAALIVATAERALLLPDAERKARRRALQADLVVYDKIRAEITKAETELAAVIDDTPAGVLTSLPGVGVPRASAYGAALGDPWKFSSEASAWRYSGLVPTEHESAGTRRPGMRISREGSIPLREAILEIGKGLSDHHPEFKAYKRHKIAQGKKKTTASVAVAHRAHRLAFAMMRNQTPFDPEQWEASTAGGPVTAAERSRHDVTRPPAATITSPG
;
A
#
# COMPACT_ATOMS: atom_id res chain seq x y z
N MET A 1 20.94 2.42 -30.75
CA MET A 1 20.87 2.04 -29.32
C MET A 1 19.77 2.88 -28.68
N VAL A 2 18.57 2.34 -28.52
CA VAL A 2 17.44 3.06 -27.91
C VAL A 2 17.67 3.00 -26.41
N LEU A 3 18.06 4.12 -25.81
CA LEU A 3 18.05 4.27 -24.37
C LEU A 3 16.61 3.97 -23.88
N VAL A 4 16.46 3.08 -22.91
CA VAL A 4 15.17 2.75 -22.31
C VAL A 4 14.66 3.96 -21.54
N ARG A 5 13.99 4.87 -22.24
CA ARG A 5 13.25 5.98 -21.64
C ARG A 5 11.89 5.43 -21.19
N GLY A 6 11.39 5.91 -20.06
CA GLY A 6 9.99 5.65 -19.67
C GLY A 6 9.03 6.16 -20.75
N VAL A 7 7.87 5.53 -20.91
CA VAL A 7 6.90 5.87 -21.98
C VAL A 7 6.58 7.36 -21.99
N GLY A 8 6.25 7.96 -20.84
CA GLY A 8 5.95 9.39 -20.75
C GLY A 8 7.13 10.32 -21.10
N GLN A 9 8.37 9.90 -20.82
CA GLN A 9 9.55 10.67 -21.22
C GLN A 9 9.79 10.63 -22.73
N ALA A 10 9.53 9.48 -23.38
CA ALA A 10 9.64 9.35 -24.82
C ALA A 10 8.58 10.17 -25.54
N GLU A 11 7.37 10.22 -25.02
CA GLU A 11 6.26 11.01 -25.53
C GLU A 11 6.54 12.50 -25.41
N TYR A 12 6.99 12.97 -24.23
CA TYR A 12 7.41 14.35 -24.04
C TYR A 12 8.49 14.76 -25.03
N VAL A 13 9.58 13.99 -25.17
CA VAL A 13 10.66 14.29 -26.12
C VAL A 13 10.16 14.30 -27.55
N SER A 14 9.17 13.49 -27.90
CA SER A 14 8.54 13.50 -29.23
C SER A 14 7.74 14.79 -29.47
N ARG A 15 6.99 15.26 -28.48
CA ARG A 15 6.23 16.52 -28.52
C ARG A 15 7.14 17.75 -28.67
N MET A 16 8.32 17.71 -28.05
CA MET A 16 9.28 18.83 -28.07
C MET A 16 10.04 18.93 -29.38
N ARG A 17 9.91 17.97 -30.31
CA ARG A 17 10.58 18.03 -31.60
C ARG A 17 10.02 19.19 -32.46
N GLY A 18 10.89 20.12 -32.79
CA GLY A 18 10.55 21.28 -33.62
C GLY A 18 9.91 22.43 -32.82
N VAL A 19 9.79 22.34 -31.52
CA VAL A 19 9.38 23.46 -30.67
C VAL A 19 10.63 24.23 -30.24
N ALA A 20 10.61 25.56 -30.40
CA ALA A 20 11.68 26.42 -29.92
C ALA A 20 11.77 26.42 -28.41
N SER A 21 12.98 26.40 -27.84
CA SER A 21 13.20 26.17 -26.39
C SER A 21 12.63 27.29 -25.52
N ASP A 22 12.54 28.50 -26.05
CA ASP A 22 11.96 29.68 -25.40
C ASP A 22 10.41 29.63 -25.34
N ARG A 23 9.80 28.82 -26.18
CA ARG A 23 8.35 28.61 -26.24
C ARG A 23 7.88 27.40 -25.37
N VAL A 24 8.77 26.82 -24.58
CA VAL A 24 8.47 25.74 -23.61
C VAL A 24 8.74 26.25 -22.23
N LEU A 25 7.70 26.38 -21.42
CA LEU A 25 7.79 26.82 -20.04
C LEU A 25 7.71 25.64 -19.07
N LEU A 26 8.64 25.60 -18.14
CA LEU A 26 8.74 24.62 -17.07
C LEU A 26 8.47 25.35 -15.75
N VAL A 27 7.51 24.83 -15.00
CA VAL A 27 7.07 25.42 -13.74
C VAL A 27 7.35 24.43 -12.58
N PRO A 28 8.55 24.45 -12.00
CA PRO A 28 8.84 23.69 -10.80
C PRO A 28 8.10 24.27 -9.61
N VAL A 29 7.51 23.40 -8.80
CA VAL A 29 6.77 23.79 -7.60
C VAL A 29 7.22 22.92 -6.43
N ASP A 30 7.89 23.53 -5.45
CA ASP A 30 8.19 22.92 -4.16
C ASP A 30 7.06 23.25 -3.17
N VAL A 31 6.48 22.23 -2.53
CA VAL A 31 5.30 22.39 -1.69
C VAL A 31 5.58 22.16 -0.22
N GLY A 32 5.28 23.16 0.59
CA GLY A 32 5.24 23.08 2.04
C GLY A 32 3.82 22.90 2.58
N LYS A 33 3.68 22.99 3.88
CA LYS A 33 2.39 22.83 4.57
C LYS A 33 1.48 24.06 4.41
N ARG A 34 2.04 25.26 4.38
CA ARG A 34 1.30 26.53 4.38
C ARG A 34 1.60 27.38 3.15
N SER A 35 2.79 27.24 2.62
CA SER A 35 3.22 27.93 1.41
C SER A 35 3.98 26.97 0.51
N GLY A 36 4.05 27.30 -0.76
CA GLY A 36 4.89 26.68 -1.75
C GLY A 36 5.78 27.73 -2.43
N MET A 37 6.86 27.27 -3.04
CA MET A 37 7.75 28.07 -3.87
C MET A 37 7.64 27.59 -5.31
N ALA A 38 7.53 28.53 -6.24
CA ALA A 38 7.51 28.25 -7.67
C ALA A 38 8.39 29.25 -8.42
N MET A 39 8.76 28.91 -9.64
CA MET A 39 9.34 29.80 -10.62
C MET A 39 8.92 29.35 -12.03
N VAL A 40 9.18 30.16 -13.04
CA VAL A 40 9.00 29.78 -14.43
C VAL A 40 10.35 29.86 -15.13
N ALA A 41 10.75 28.79 -15.79
CA ALA A 41 11.95 28.75 -16.59
C ALA A 41 11.63 28.20 -18.01
N ASN A 42 12.44 28.54 -19.00
CA ASN A 42 12.32 27.92 -20.32
C ASN A 42 13.02 26.55 -20.37
N GLN A 43 12.96 25.88 -21.51
CA GLN A 43 13.56 24.55 -21.72
C GLN A 43 15.10 24.53 -21.52
N LEU A 44 15.77 25.68 -21.66
CA LEU A 44 17.22 25.82 -21.45
C LEU A 44 17.58 26.08 -19.97
N GLY A 45 16.58 26.33 -19.14
CA GLY A 45 16.78 26.64 -17.73
C GLY A 45 16.95 28.14 -17.44
N GLU A 46 16.72 29.01 -18.42
CA GLU A 46 16.71 30.46 -18.23
C GLU A 46 15.43 30.87 -17.49
N VAL A 47 15.57 31.69 -16.46
CA VAL A 47 14.45 32.13 -15.61
C VAL A 47 13.59 33.14 -16.37
N VAL A 48 12.32 32.87 -16.52
CA VAL A 48 11.30 33.73 -17.12
C VAL A 48 10.51 34.49 -16.04
N VAL A 49 10.17 33.82 -14.93
CA VAL A 49 9.61 34.44 -13.73
C VAL A 49 10.46 34.04 -12.56
N ASP A 50 10.96 35.05 -11.83
CA ASP A 50 11.77 34.85 -10.64
C ASP A 50 11.04 34.01 -9.60
N PRO A 51 11.78 33.26 -8.74
CA PRO A 51 11.19 32.47 -7.68
C PRO A 51 10.28 33.30 -6.79
N PHE A 52 9.07 32.79 -6.55
CA PHE A 52 8.07 33.43 -5.72
C PHE A 52 7.40 32.43 -4.78
N GLU A 53 6.99 32.94 -3.64
CA GLU A 53 6.19 32.21 -2.66
C GLU A 53 4.69 32.39 -2.96
N PHE A 54 3.89 31.35 -2.75
CA PHE A 54 2.44 31.39 -2.81
C PHE A 54 1.83 30.61 -1.63
N SER A 55 0.63 30.97 -1.20
CA SER A 55 -0.06 30.24 -0.12
C SER A 55 -0.66 28.92 -0.62
N MET A 56 -0.64 27.88 0.22
CA MET A 56 -1.23 26.57 -0.07
C MET A 56 -2.74 26.55 0.20
N ASP A 57 -3.45 27.47 -0.46
CA ASP A 57 -4.90 27.62 -0.45
C ASP A 57 -5.40 28.04 -1.83
N ARG A 58 -6.72 28.24 -1.98
CA ARG A 58 -7.30 28.58 -3.30
C ARG A 58 -6.79 29.92 -3.84
N PRO A 59 -6.70 31.03 -3.05
CA PRO A 59 -6.10 32.27 -3.54
C PRO A 59 -4.65 32.09 -4.03
N GLY A 60 -3.81 31.34 -3.30
CA GLY A 60 -2.44 31.10 -3.71
C GLY A 60 -2.33 30.24 -4.98
N ALA A 61 -3.22 29.29 -5.18
CA ALA A 61 -3.28 28.51 -6.42
C ALA A 61 -3.68 29.41 -7.62
N VAL A 62 -4.57 30.37 -7.43
CA VAL A 62 -4.94 31.37 -8.46
C VAL A 62 -3.75 32.29 -8.74
N ASP A 63 -3.06 32.84 -7.75
CA ASP A 63 -1.85 33.67 -7.92
C ASP A 63 -0.76 32.92 -8.71
N LEU A 64 -0.55 31.63 -8.40
CA LEU A 64 0.38 30.77 -9.15
C LEU A 64 -0.02 30.67 -10.63
N LEU A 65 -1.30 30.38 -10.92
CA LEU A 65 -1.80 30.24 -12.27
C LEU A 65 -1.75 31.55 -13.06
N ASP A 66 -2.12 32.69 -12.44
CA ASP A 66 -2.10 34.01 -13.08
C ASP A 66 -0.68 34.42 -13.49
N ARG A 67 0.31 34.17 -12.62
CA ARG A 67 1.74 34.46 -12.94
C ARG A 67 2.25 33.60 -14.08
N VAL A 68 1.86 32.32 -14.12
CA VAL A 68 2.24 31.42 -15.20
C VAL A 68 1.55 31.81 -16.51
N ALA A 69 0.26 32.16 -16.47
CA ALA A 69 -0.48 32.63 -17.65
C ALA A 69 0.15 33.92 -18.24
N GLY A 70 0.55 34.87 -17.41
CA GLY A 70 1.28 36.05 -17.86
C GLY A 70 2.63 35.72 -18.52
N ALA A 71 3.35 34.73 -18.03
CA ALA A 71 4.58 34.26 -18.64
C ALA A 71 4.32 33.51 -19.98
N GLU A 72 3.26 32.72 -20.05
CA GLU A 72 2.82 31.98 -21.24
C GLU A 72 2.50 32.95 -22.38
N GLU A 73 1.74 34.00 -22.10
CA GLU A 73 1.41 35.06 -23.07
C GLU A 73 2.66 35.81 -23.53
N SER A 74 3.52 36.21 -22.59
CA SER A 74 4.73 36.98 -22.87
C SER A 74 5.76 36.21 -23.69
N ALA A 75 5.87 34.90 -23.52
CA ALA A 75 6.80 34.03 -24.25
C ALA A 75 6.18 33.41 -25.51
N ASP A 76 4.91 33.66 -25.82
CA ASP A 76 4.15 32.95 -26.86
C ASP A 76 4.34 31.43 -26.73
N ALA A 77 4.23 30.94 -25.50
CA ALA A 77 4.57 29.56 -25.17
C ALA A 77 3.52 28.59 -25.75
N VAL A 78 3.99 27.49 -26.29
CA VAL A 78 3.15 26.41 -26.83
C VAL A 78 3.06 25.20 -25.92
N VAL A 79 3.92 25.16 -24.90
CA VAL A 79 3.93 24.12 -23.88
C VAL A 79 4.22 24.72 -22.51
N VAL A 80 3.31 24.52 -21.57
CA VAL A 80 3.52 24.84 -20.14
C VAL A 80 3.43 23.54 -19.37
N ARG A 81 4.47 23.22 -18.60
CA ARG A 81 4.55 21.96 -17.85
C ARG A 81 4.91 22.20 -16.41
N PHE A 82 3.97 21.90 -15.51
CA PHE A 82 4.19 21.94 -14.07
C PHE A 82 4.87 20.67 -13.57
N GLY A 83 5.83 20.83 -12.67
CA GLY A 83 6.45 19.74 -11.94
C GLY A 83 6.36 19.96 -10.46
N VAL A 84 5.64 19.09 -9.76
CA VAL A 84 5.45 19.18 -8.31
C VAL A 84 6.21 18.05 -7.63
N GLU A 85 7.08 18.37 -6.65
CA GLU A 85 7.79 17.33 -5.91
C GLU A 85 6.82 16.54 -5.04
N SER A 86 6.79 15.20 -5.20
CA SER A 86 5.92 14.30 -4.43
C SER A 86 6.48 14.01 -3.03
N ALA A 87 6.80 15.08 -2.27
CA ALA A 87 7.26 15.00 -0.90
C ALA A 87 6.07 15.01 0.08
N GLY A 88 5.89 13.92 0.81
CA GLY A 88 4.81 13.79 1.80
C GLY A 88 3.42 13.71 1.18
N HIS A 89 2.47 14.53 1.68
CA HIS A 89 1.06 14.50 1.25
C HIS A 89 0.53 15.88 0.81
N TYR A 90 1.29 16.94 1.02
CA TYR A 90 0.83 18.31 0.77
C TYR A 90 0.62 18.62 -0.71
N HIS A 91 1.39 17.99 -1.59
CA HIS A 91 1.31 18.18 -3.04
C HIS A 91 -0.03 17.75 -3.64
N ARG A 92 -0.73 16.77 -3.03
CA ARG A 92 -1.94 16.17 -3.62
C ARG A 92 -3.05 17.17 -3.93
N THR A 93 -3.36 18.05 -2.99
CA THR A 93 -4.44 19.03 -3.16
C THR A 93 -4.10 20.05 -4.24
N LEU A 94 -2.84 20.49 -4.31
CA LEU A 94 -2.39 21.41 -5.36
C LEU A 94 -2.42 20.73 -6.72
N VAL A 95 -1.86 19.53 -6.85
CA VAL A 95 -1.86 18.78 -8.12
C VAL A 95 -3.28 18.55 -8.62
N GLU A 96 -4.23 18.21 -7.75
CA GLU A 96 -5.62 18.02 -8.13
C GLU A 96 -6.26 19.34 -8.58
N THR A 97 -5.99 20.46 -7.87
CA THR A 97 -6.47 21.79 -8.27
C THR A 97 -5.94 22.15 -9.66
N LEU A 98 -4.64 22.00 -9.90
CA LEU A 98 -4.03 22.28 -11.21
C LEU A 98 -4.63 21.41 -12.33
N ARG A 99 -4.90 20.13 -12.05
CA ARG A 99 -5.55 19.24 -13.03
C ARG A 99 -6.98 19.65 -13.38
N VAL A 100 -7.76 20.07 -12.39
CA VAL A 100 -9.13 20.56 -12.60
C VAL A 100 -9.14 21.80 -13.48
N GLU A 101 -8.13 22.66 -13.34
CA GLU A 101 -7.92 23.83 -14.20
C GLU A 101 -7.33 23.49 -15.58
N GLY A 102 -7.16 22.20 -15.90
CA GLY A 102 -6.70 21.73 -17.21
C GLY A 102 -5.18 21.83 -17.45
N VAL A 103 -4.40 22.06 -16.41
CA VAL A 103 -2.95 22.26 -16.50
C VAL A 103 -2.22 20.91 -16.61
N GLU A 104 -1.20 20.83 -17.49
CA GLU A 104 -0.29 19.68 -17.54
C GLU A 104 0.60 19.67 -16.30
N VAL A 105 0.33 18.78 -15.38
CA VAL A 105 1.11 18.63 -14.13
C VAL A 105 1.67 17.23 -13.98
N VAL A 106 2.96 17.15 -13.66
CA VAL A 106 3.65 15.90 -13.36
C VAL A 106 4.21 15.90 -11.95
N GLU A 107 4.19 14.73 -11.31
CA GLU A 107 4.86 14.52 -10.04
C GLU A 107 6.32 14.15 -10.27
N LEU A 108 7.20 14.85 -9.58
CA LEU A 108 8.63 14.59 -9.56
C LEU A 108 8.98 13.75 -8.34
N HIS A 109 9.70 12.65 -8.58
CA HIS A 109 10.13 11.80 -7.47
C HIS A 109 11.28 12.46 -6.69
N PRO A 110 11.23 12.57 -5.34
CA PRO A 110 12.27 13.23 -4.54
C PRO A 110 13.68 12.74 -4.82
N THR A 111 13.85 11.44 -5.12
CA THR A 111 15.16 10.87 -5.50
C THR A 111 15.68 11.42 -6.82
N ALA A 112 14.79 11.73 -7.78
CA ALA A 112 15.20 12.32 -9.07
C ALA A 112 15.68 13.76 -8.86
N VAL A 113 14.96 14.55 -8.09
CA VAL A 113 15.34 15.93 -7.72
C VAL A 113 16.66 15.92 -6.92
N HIS A 114 16.78 15.05 -5.94
CA HIS A 114 18.03 14.89 -5.16
C HIS A 114 19.24 14.52 -6.04
N ARG A 115 19.06 13.64 -7.03
CA ARG A 115 20.11 13.26 -7.98
C ARG A 115 20.52 14.42 -8.88
N ALA A 116 19.53 15.15 -9.44
CA ALA A 116 19.79 16.32 -10.26
C ALA A 116 20.57 17.38 -9.47
N ARG A 117 20.20 17.64 -8.21
CA ARG A 117 20.95 18.53 -7.32
C ARG A 117 22.40 18.07 -7.11
N GLY A 118 22.62 16.76 -7.03
CA GLY A 118 23.97 16.18 -6.94
C GLY A 118 24.81 16.39 -8.19
N GLU A 119 24.21 16.24 -9.36
CA GLU A 119 24.85 16.50 -10.67
C GLU A 119 25.25 17.97 -10.84
N MET A 120 24.50 18.89 -10.20
CA MET A 120 24.84 20.32 -10.13
C MET A 120 25.91 20.66 -9.08
N GLY A 121 26.51 19.66 -8.40
CA GLY A 121 27.53 19.85 -7.36
C GLY A 121 27.01 20.43 -6.04
N GLN A 122 25.70 20.39 -5.79
CA GLN A 122 25.04 21.12 -4.70
C GLN A 122 24.42 20.22 -3.62
N LEU A 123 24.87 18.97 -3.48
CA LEU A 123 24.29 17.96 -2.56
C LEU A 123 24.18 18.43 -1.09
N ARG A 124 25.14 19.20 -0.61
CA ARG A 124 25.21 19.63 0.80
C ARG A 124 24.57 20.99 1.06
N LEU A 125 24.11 21.67 0.03
CA LEU A 125 23.53 23.01 0.14
C LEU A 125 22.04 22.90 -0.17
N LYS A 126 21.20 22.93 0.84
CA LYS A 126 19.75 22.95 0.68
C LYS A 126 19.23 24.39 0.73
N SER A 127 18.55 24.81 -0.33
CA SER A 127 17.72 26.01 -0.36
C SER A 127 16.61 25.79 -1.38
N ASP A 128 15.47 26.40 -1.16
CA ASP A 128 14.30 26.27 -2.06
C ASP A 128 14.63 26.62 -3.50
N LEU A 129 15.48 27.66 -3.71
CA LEU A 129 15.95 28.06 -5.03
C LEU A 129 16.72 26.95 -5.77
N ARG A 130 17.56 26.21 -5.05
CA ARG A 130 18.35 25.11 -5.63
C ARG A 130 17.49 23.88 -5.88
N ASP A 131 16.49 23.67 -5.05
CA ASP A 131 15.53 22.59 -5.27
C ASP A 131 14.68 22.88 -6.51
N LEU A 132 14.21 24.12 -6.71
CA LEU A 132 13.54 24.54 -7.94
C LEU A 132 14.43 24.40 -9.17
N ALA A 133 15.70 24.82 -9.13
CA ALA A 133 16.63 24.66 -10.24
C ALA A 133 16.85 23.17 -10.60
N ALA A 134 17.02 22.31 -9.61
CA ALA A 134 17.13 20.86 -9.84
C ALA A 134 15.84 20.27 -10.43
N MET A 135 14.67 20.79 -10.05
CA MET A 135 13.39 20.38 -10.62
C MET A 135 13.24 20.81 -12.07
N VAL A 136 13.75 22.00 -12.47
CA VAL A 136 13.82 22.41 -13.90
C VAL A 136 14.62 21.39 -14.70
N GLU A 137 15.80 20.99 -14.22
CA GLU A 137 16.62 19.97 -14.89
C GLU A 137 15.88 18.65 -15.10
N VAL A 138 15.12 18.22 -14.08
CA VAL A 138 14.31 17.00 -14.15
C VAL A 138 13.19 17.13 -15.17
N LEU A 139 12.49 18.29 -15.19
CA LEU A 139 11.42 18.60 -16.12
C LEU A 139 11.92 18.73 -17.57
N ALA A 140 13.04 19.42 -17.79
CA ALA A 140 13.65 19.62 -19.12
C ALA A 140 14.03 18.29 -19.78
N ARG A 141 14.43 17.29 -18.99
CA ARG A 141 14.69 15.91 -19.45
C ARG A 141 13.41 15.13 -19.77
N GLY A 142 12.23 15.72 -19.58
CA GLY A 142 10.94 15.07 -19.74
C GLY A 142 10.62 14.04 -18.66
N ALA A 143 11.35 14.07 -17.55
CA ALA A 143 11.05 13.22 -16.41
C ALA A 143 9.84 13.75 -15.64
N GLY A 144 9.24 12.89 -14.85
CA GLY A 144 7.99 13.13 -14.11
C GLY A 144 6.97 12.07 -14.47
N ARG A 145 6.00 11.91 -13.60
CA ARG A 145 4.91 10.96 -13.75
C ARG A 145 3.61 11.74 -13.73
N GLU A 146 2.76 11.54 -14.72
CA GLU A 146 1.39 12.01 -14.60
C GLU A 146 0.78 11.46 -13.33
N SER A 147 0.28 12.36 -12.51
CA SER A 147 -0.45 11.99 -11.32
C SER A 147 -1.88 11.62 -11.73
N ARG A 148 -2.14 10.34 -11.85
CA ARG A 148 -3.51 9.82 -12.02
C ARG A 148 -3.96 9.28 -10.68
N TRP A 149 -4.57 10.15 -9.89
CA TRP A 149 -5.27 9.69 -8.69
C TRP A 149 -6.51 8.91 -9.14
N GLU A 150 -6.77 7.83 -8.40
CA GLU A 150 -8.05 7.17 -8.56
C GLU A 150 -9.14 8.10 -8.01
N ASP A 151 -10.29 8.17 -8.67
CA ASP A 151 -11.48 8.86 -8.19
C ASP A 151 -12.63 7.87 -7.97
N GLY A 152 -13.78 8.36 -7.54
CA GLY A 152 -14.95 7.54 -7.29
C GLY A 152 -14.68 6.35 -6.34
N PRO A 153 -15.26 5.16 -6.63
CA PRO A 153 -15.13 3.97 -5.80
C PRO A 153 -13.68 3.53 -5.56
N MET A 154 -12.80 3.69 -6.54
CA MET A 154 -11.38 3.32 -6.41
C MET A 154 -10.65 4.22 -5.42
N ALA A 155 -10.95 5.52 -5.39
CA ALA A 155 -10.41 6.45 -4.39
C ALA A 155 -10.87 6.08 -2.98
N VAL A 156 -12.15 5.78 -2.80
CA VAL A 156 -12.72 5.31 -1.52
C VAL A 156 -12.04 4.02 -1.08
N GLN A 157 -11.91 3.05 -1.99
CA GLN A 157 -11.20 1.79 -1.73
C GLN A 157 -9.75 2.04 -1.29
N ALA A 158 -9.01 2.95 -1.94
CA ALA A 158 -7.63 3.25 -1.60
C ALA A 158 -7.51 3.85 -0.18
N VAL A 159 -8.40 4.77 0.19
CA VAL A 159 -8.42 5.40 1.52
C VAL A 159 -8.71 4.37 2.61
N TRP A 160 -9.75 3.56 2.45
CA TRP A 160 -10.13 2.57 3.46
C TRP A 160 -9.16 1.39 3.56
N SER A 161 -8.57 0.96 2.44
CA SER A 161 -7.49 -0.04 2.45
C SER A 161 -6.25 0.46 3.20
N ALA A 162 -5.84 1.71 2.98
CA ALA A 162 -4.72 2.32 3.70
C ALA A 162 -5.04 2.49 5.19
N HIS A 163 -6.28 2.90 5.54
CA HIS A 163 -6.73 3.00 6.93
C HIS A 163 -6.70 1.63 7.62
N ARG A 164 -7.34 0.63 7.01
CA ARG A 164 -7.34 -0.74 7.52
C ARG A 164 -5.92 -1.27 7.74
N ARG A 165 -5.03 -1.08 6.77
CA ARG A 165 -3.62 -1.50 6.86
C ARG A 165 -2.91 -0.88 8.06
N ARG A 166 -3.10 0.41 8.33
CA ARG A 166 -2.54 1.08 9.51
C ARG A 166 -3.11 0.50 10.80
N LYS A 167 -4.43 0.25 10.87
CA LYS A 167 -5.08 -0.33 12.06
C LYS A 167 -4.64 -1.78 12.31
N VAL A 168 -4.49 -2.59 11.26
CA VAL A 168 -3.96 -3.96 11.39
C VAL A 168 -2.53 -3.95 11.94
N ARG A 169 -1.67 -3.05 11.47
CA ARG A 169 -0.31 -2.91 12.02
C ARG A 169 -0.31 -2.49 13.49
N ALA A 170 -1.12 -1.49 13.84
CA ALA A 170 -1.27 -1.04 15.23
C ALA A 170 -1.79 -2.17 16.13
N ARG A 171 -2.76 -2.96 15.66
CA ARG A 171 -3.25 -4.14 16.36
C ARG A 171 -2.14 -5.15 16.65
N VAL A 172 -1.30 -5.47 15.67
CA VAL A 172 -0.21 -6.45 15.83
C VAL A 172 0.79 -5.97 16.87
N VAL A 173 1.19 -4.70 16.85
CA VAL A 173 2.10 -4.13 17.85
C VAL A 173 1.50 -4.23 19.25
N LEU A 174 0.26 -3.79 19.41
CA LEU A 174 -0.42 -3.82 20.71
C LEU A 174 -0.68 -5.26 21.20
N GLN A 175 -0.95 -6.20 20.28
CA GLN A 175 -1.10 -7.61 20.61
C GLN A 175 0.16 -8.20 21.25
N VAL A 176 1.33 -7.90 20.70
CA VAL A 176 2.63 -8.34 21.26
C VAL A 176 2.83 -7.74 22.65
N GLN A 177 2.53 -6.44 22.82
CA GLN A 177 2.64 -5.76 24.11
C GLN A 177 1.68 -6.35 25.16
N LEU A 178 0.43 -6.60 24.78
CA LEU A 178 -0.57 -7.22 25.68
C LEU A 178 -0.16 -8.61 26.14
N LEU A 179 0.37 -9.44 25.25
CA LEU A 179 0.85 -10.78 25.60
C LEU A 179 2.04 -10.72 26.56
N ALA A 180 3.00 -9.84 26.31
CA ALA A 180 4.15 -9.64 27.21
C ALA A 180 3.73 -9.12 28.60
N GLN A 181 2.75 -8.21 28.66
CA GLN A 181 2.19 -7.77 29.93
C GLN A 181 1.40 -8.88 30.64
N LEU A 182 0.67 -9.70 29.88
CA LEU A 182 -0.08 -10.81 30.41
C LEU A 182 0.81 -11.82 31.14
N ASP A 183 1.97 -12.14 30.59
CA ASP A 183 2.95 -13.05 31.19
C ASP A 183 3.43 -12.56 32.56
N LEU A 184 3.41 -11.25 32.81
CA LEU A 184 3.77 -10.65 34.10
C LEU A 184 2.59 -10.52 35.07
N VAL A 185 1.38 -10.36 34.54
CA VAL A 185 0.15 -10.16 35.34
C VAL A 185 -0.47 -11.50 35.76
N PHE A 186 -0.53 -12.42 34.80
CA PHE A 186 -1.12 -13.75 34.99
C PHE A 186 -0.31 -14.79 34.19
N PRO A 187 0.87 -15.22 34.69
CA PRO A 187 1.71 -16.20 34.05
C PRO A 187 0.97 -17.48 33.67
N GLY A 188 1.17 -17.94 32.45
CA GLY A 188 0.57 -19.18 31.93
C GLY A 188 -0.89 -19.07 31.46
N LEU A 189 -1.59 -17.94 31.66
CA LEU A 189 -2.95 -17.78 31.14
C LEU A 189 -3.01 -17.88 29.62
N GLY A 190 -2.01 -17.36 28.93
CA GLY A 190 -1.88 -17.45 27.47
C GLY A 190 -1.94 -18.89 26.97
N ASP A 191 -1.26 -19.81 27.66
CA ASP A 191 -1.17 -21.22 27.28
C ASP A 191 -2.48 -21.99 27.46
N CYS A 192 -3.40 -21.44 28.25
CA CYS A 192 -4.75 -22.01 28.39
C CYS A 192 -5.57 -21.88 27.09
N PHE A 193 -5.14 -21.11 26.08
CA PHE A 193 -5.88 -20.81 24.89
C PHE A 193 -5.00 -20.94 23.64
N LYS A 194 -5.61 -21.22 22.50
CA LYS A 194 -4.91 -21.09 21.21
C LYS A 194 -4.56 -19.62 20.91
N ASP A 195 -5.45 -18.72 21.29
CA ASP A 195 -5.26 -17.27 21.25
C ASP A 195 -6.17 -16.66 22.33
N VAL A 196 -5.57 -16.17 23.40
CA VAL A 196 -6.27 -15.63 24.55
C VAL A 196 -7.01 -14.33 24.26
N LEU A 197 -6.52 -13.53 23.30
CA LEU A 197 -7.10 -12.24 22.93
C LEU A 197 -8.34 -12.38 22.04
N THR A 198 -8.44 -13.46 21.28
CA THR A 198 -9.58 -13.69 20.36
C THR A 198 -10.61 -14.67 20.91
N ALA A 199 -10.20 -15.58 21.80
CA ALA A 199 -11.11 -16.49 22.47
C ALA A 199 -12.04 -15.72 23.41
N LYS A 200 -13.38 -15.82 23.23
CA LYS A 200 -14.39 -15.10 24.06
C LYS A 200 -14.15 -15.25 25.55
N SER A 201 -13.86 -16.48 26.03
CA SER A 201 -13.59 -16.74 27.44
C SER A 201 -12.22 -16.23 27.91
N GLY A 202 -11.17 -16.28 27.05
CA GLY A 202 -9.85 -15.72 27.34
C GLY A 202 -9.91 -14.21 27.48
N HIS A 203 -10.46 -13.56 26.47
CA HIS A 203 -10.69 -12.12 26.47
C HIS A 203 -11.57 -11.67 27.68
N GLY A 204 -12.57 -12.47 28.05
CA GLY A 204 -13.40 -12.23 29.22
C GLY A 204 -12.60 -12.26 30.52
N VAL A 205 -11.69 -13.24 30.69
CA VAL A 205 -10.80 -13.29 31.86
C VAL A 205 -9.92 -12.06 31.93
N LEU A 206 -9.27 -11.68 30.80
CA LEU A 206 -8.45 -10.49 30.71
C LEU A 206 -9.21 -9.23 31.11
N ARG A 207 -10.44 -9.11 30.67
CA ARG A 207 -11.26 -7.92 30.89
C ARG A 207 -11.82 -7.82 32.33
N TYR A 208 -12.28 -8.94 32.91
CA TYR A 208 -13.05 -8.91 34.15
C TYR A 208 -12.33 -9.49 35.34
N CYS A 209 -11.33 -10.35 35.14
CA CYS A 209 -10.64 -11.03 36.23
C CYS A 209 -9.19 -11.44 35.89
N PRO A 210 -8.33 -10.51 35.40
CA PRO A 210 -6.93 -10.82 35.08
C PRO A 210 -6.05 -10.87 36.38
N ASP A 211 -6.52 -11.47 37.42
CA ASP A 211 -5.80 -11.59 38.71
C ASP A 211 -5.77 -13.05 39.15
N PRO A 212 -4.61 -13.73 39.10
CA PRO A 212 -4.49 -15.13 39.45
C PRO A 212 -4.88 -15.40 40.94
N VAL A 213 -4.58 -14.48 41.85
CA VAL A 213 -4.97 -14.64 43.27
C VAL A 213 -6.49 -14.66 43.43
N ARG A 214 -7.18 -13.75 42.70
CA ARG A 214 -8.64 -13.72 42.73
C ARG A 214 -9.24 -14.95 42.05
N VAL A 215 -8.66 -15.39 40.93
CA VAL A 215 -9.13 -16.57 40.17
C VAL A 215 -8.97 -17.86 41.01
N SER A 216 -7.82 -18.04 41.64
CA SER A 216 -7.59 -19.20 42.54
C SER A 216 -8.60 -19.24 43.70
N ARG A 217 -8.84 -18.10 44.38
CA ARG A 217 -9.82 -18.02 45.46
C ARG A 217 -11.26 -18.32 45.04
N MET A 218 -11.65 -17.93 43.84
CA MET A 218 -13.00 -18.18 43.33
C MET A 218 -13.23 -19.64 42.96
N GLY A 219 -12.19 -20.35 42.62
CA GLY A 219 -12.30 -21.71 42.09
C GLY A 219 -13.00 -21.78 40.71
N PRO A 220 -13.09 -22.99 40.13
CA PRO A 220 -13.65 -23.18 38.79
C PRO A 220 -15.12 -22.75 38.66
N GLU A 221 -15.96 -23.05 39.66
CA GLU A 221 -17.39 -22.71 39.60
C GLU A 221 -17.60 -21.20 39.79
N GLY A 222 -16.85 -20.54 40.69
CA GLY A 222 -16.90 -19.09 40.86
C GLY A 222 -16.46 -18.34 39.59
N LEU A 223 -15.40 -18.81 38.91
CA LEU A 223 -14.95 -18.23 37.64
C LEU A 223 -16.01 -18.39 36.54
N ARG A 224 -16.64 -19.57 36.44
CA ARG A 224 -17.73 -19.83 35.50
C ARG A 224 -18.94 -18.93 35.76
N ALA A 225 -19.32 -18.79 37.02
CA ALA A 225 -20.43 -17.93 37.45
C ALA A 225 -20.16 -16.45 37.05
N LEU A 226 -18.95 -15.94 37.34
CA LEU A 226 -18.54 -14.60 36.93
C LEU A 226 -18.59 -14.42 35.39
N MET A 227 -18.10 -15.36 34.62
CA MET A 227 -18.16 -15.28 33.16
C MET A 227 -19.62 -15.32 32.67
N LYS A 228 -20.47 -16.13 33.28
CA LYS A 228 -21.90 -16.19 32.94
C LYS A 228 -22.61 -14.86 33.17
N THR A 229 -22.32 -14.13 34.27
CA THR A 229 -22.90 -12.78 34.50
C THR A 229 -22.47 -11.75 33.42
N LYS A 230 -21.40 -12.02 32.67
CA LYS A 230 -20.90 -11.19 31.56
C LYS A 230 -21.35 -11.73 30.19
N GLY A 231 -22.28 -12.68 30.16
CA GLY A 231 -22.75 -13.29 28.92
C GLY A 231 -21.72 -14.21 28.23
N ILE A 232 -20.68 -14.65 28.95
CA ILE A 232 -19.60 -15.46 28.40
C ILE A 232 -19.75 -16.90 28.87
N ARG A 233 -19.96 -17.83 27.93
CA ARG A 233 -19.98 -19.26 28.21
C ARG A 233 -18.56 -19.80 28.38
N MET A 234 -18.29 -20.52 29.48
CA MET A 234 -17.00 -21.16 29.73
C MET A 234 -17.21 -22.62 30.12
N ALA A 235 -16.51 -23.55 29.46
CA ALA A 235 -16.55 -24.96 29.78
C ALA A 235 -15.93 -25.22 31.17
N ARG A 236 -16.44 -26.24 31.91
CA ARG A 236 -15.93 -26.59 33.25
C ARG A 236 -14.45 -26.97 33.23
N SER A 237 -14.03 -27.75 32.22
CA SER A 237 -12.63 -28.13 32.02
C SER A 237 -11.73 -26.92 31.77
N LYS A 238 -12.21 -25.92 31.03
CA LYS A 238 -11.47 -24.69 30.78
C LYS A 238 -11.30 -23.84 32.02
N ALA A 239 -12.35 -23.71 32.82
CA ALA A 239 -12.30 -23.01 34.12
C ALA A 239 -11.34 -23.70 35.09
N ALA A 240 -11.40 -25.04 35.19
CA ALA A 240 -10.50 -25.82 36.02
C ALA A 240 -9.02 -25.64 35.60
N LEU A 241 -8.74 -25.65 34.28
CA LEU A 241 -7.41 -25.41 33.76
C LEU A 241 -6.88 -24.03 34.14
N ILE A 242 -7.71 -22.98 34.00
CA ILE A 242 -7.32 -21.58 34.33
C ILE A 242 -7.04 -21.44 35.82
N VAL A 243 -7.88 -22.04 36.69
CA VAL A 243 -7.68 -21.99 38.13
C VAL A 243 -6.42 -22.76 38.56
N ALA A 244 -6.19 -23.95 38.02
CA ALA A 244 -4.96 -24.71 38.29
C ALA A 244 -3.69 -23.95 37.79
N THR A 245 -3.81 -23.17 36.71
CA THR A 245 -2.75 -22.29 36.25
C THR A 245 -2.52 -21.11 37.19
N ALA A 246 -3.61 -20.54 37.72
CA ALA A 246 -3.55 -19.43 38.68
C ALA A 246 -2.89 -19.86 40.02
N GLU A 247 -3.16 -21.08 40.48
CA GLU A 247 -2.58 -21.65 41.71
C GLU A 247 -1.07 -21.87 41.62
N ARG A 248 -0.57 -22.11 40.41
CA ARG A 248 0.87 -22.36 40.15
C ARG A 248 1.62 -21.14 39.67
N ALA A 249 0.93 -20.01 39.48
CA ALA A 249 1.54 -18.81 38.94
C ALA A 249 2.57 -18.19 39.90
N LEU A 250 3.76 -17.87 39.38
CA LEU A 250 4.73 -17.04 40.08
C LEU A 250 4.29 -15.58 40.01
N LEU A 251 4.17 -14.95 41.18
CA LEU A 251 3.56 -13.62 41.28
C LEU A 251 4.59 -12.53 41.54
N LEU A 252 4.45 -11.41 40.83
CA LEU A 252 5.12 -10.16 41.16
C LEU A 252 4.60 -9.58 42.51
N PRO A 253 5.34 -8.64 43.12
CA PRO A 253 4.86 -7.91 44.31
C PRO A 253 3.48 -7.29 44.05
N ASP A 254 2.62 -7.28 45.10
CA ASP A 254 1.20 -6.95 44.95
C ASP A 254 0.95 -5.55 44.36
N ALA A 255 1.73 -4.56 44.78
CA ALA A 255 1.60 -3.20 44.25
C ALA A 255 1.91 -3.11 42.73
N GLU A 256 2.99 -3.76 42.30
CA GLU A 256 3.37 -3.81 40.88
C GLU A 256 2.34 -4.60 40.07
N ARG A 257 1.91 -5.76 40.55
CA ARG A 257 0.89 -6.58 39.89
C ARG A 257 -0.43 -5.81 39.70
N LYS A 258 -0.87 -5.07 40.72
CA LYS A 258 -2.06 -4.22 40.62
C LYS A 258 -1.91 -3.11 39.57
N ALA A 259 -0.76 -2.47 39.50
CA ALA A 259 -0.49 -1.43 38.52
C ALA A 259 -0.49 -2.01 37.10
N ARG A 260 0.26 -3.12 36.87
CA ARG A 260 0.32 -3.79 35.57
C ARG A 260 -1.04 -4.30 35.12
N ARG A 261 -1.85 -4.84 36.01
CA ARG A 261 -3.22 -5.26 35.71
C ARG A 261 -4.08 -4.10 35.18
N ARG A 262 -3.97 -2.91 35.78
CA ARG A 262 -4.69 -1.72 35.32
C ARG A 262 -4.20 -1.28 33.94
N ALA A 263 -2.89 -1.30 33.70
CA ALA A 263 -2.30 -1.00 32.40
C ALA A 263 -2.76 -2.00 31.33
N LEU A 264 -2.68 -3.32 31.61
CA LEU A 264 -3.17 -4.37 30.71
C LEU A 264 -4.65 -4.17 30.34
N GLN A 265 -5.50 -3.83 31.31
CA GLN A 265 -6.93 -3.58 31.04
C GLN A 265 -7.16 -2.32 30.21
N ALA A 266 -6.37 -1.26 30.42
CA ALA A 266 -6.43 -0.05 29.60
C ALA A 266 -6.01 -0.34 28.16
N ASP A 267 -4.91 -1.06 27.95
CA ASP A 267 -4.44 -1.46 26.62
C ASP A 267 -5.42 -2.39 25.92
N LEU A 268 -6.11 -3.27 26.66
CA LEU A 268 -7.14 -4.14 26.12
C LEU A 268 -8.33 -3.34 25.56
N VAL A 269 -8.70 -2.22 26.20
CA VAL A 269 -9.75 -1.32 25.69
C VAL A 269 -9.31 -0.69 24.36
N VAL A 270 -8.05 -0.28 24.24
CA VAL A 270 -7.49 0.27 22.99
C VAL A 270 -7.46 -0.81 21.89
N TYR A 271 -7.06 -2.03 22.25
CA TYR A 271 -7.07 -3.19 21.36
C TYR A 271 -8.47 -3.47 20.79
N ASP A 272 -9.50 -3.44 21.62
CA ASP A 272 -10.88 -3.65 21.20
C ASP A 272 -11.36 -2.54 20.25
N LYS A 273 -11.03 -1.29 20.55
CA LYS A 273 -11.33 -0.16 19.66
C LYS A 273 -10.64 -0.31 18.28
N ILE A 274 -9.37 -0.72 18.27
CA ILE A 274 -8.66 -0.95 17.00
C ILE A 274 -9.31 -2.09 16.21
N ARG A 275 -9.76 -3.16 16.87
CA ARG A 275 -10.49 -4.24 16.20
C ARG A 275 -11.81 -3.77 15.59
N ALA A 276 -12.56 -2.97 16.32
CA ALA A 276 -13.81 -2.37 15.83
C ALA A 276 -13.57 -1.48 14.59
N GLU A 277 -12.50 -0.68 14.61
CA GLU A 277 -12.12 0.16 13.46
C GLU A 277 -11.69 -0.68 12.23
N ILE A 278 -11.04 -1.83 12.45
CA ILE A 278 -10.73 -2.76 11.35
C ILE A 278 -12.02 -3.30 10.73
N THR A 279 -12.99 -3.73 11.56
CA THR A 279 -14.29 -4.23 11.08
C THR A 279 -15.05 -3.14 10.33
N LYS A 280 -15.06 -1.90 10.85
CA LYS A 280 -15.67 -0.77 10.15
C LYS A 280 -15.03 -0.54 8.77
N ALA A 281 -13.71 -0.52 8.70
CA ALA A 281 -13.01 -0.37 7.44
C ALA A 281 -13.33 -1.51 6.45
N GLU A 282 -13.52 -2.74 6.93
CA GLU A 282 -13.94 -3.88 6.11
C GLU A 282 -15.38 -3.75 5.61
N THR A 283 -16.28 -3.15 6.37
CA THR A 283 -17.65 -2.82 5.94
C THR A 283 -17.64 -1.77 4.83
N GLU A 284 -16.87 -0.69 5.00
CA GLU A 284 -16.74 0.37 3.98
C GLU A 284 -16.12 -0.18 2.68
N LEU A 285 -15.16 -1.08 2.79
CA LEU A 285 -14.57 -1.74 1.62
C LEU A 285 -15.57 -2.67 0.92
N ALA A 286 -16.41 -3.38 1.69
CA ALA A 286 -17.45 -4.25 1.12
C ALA A 286 -18.53 -3.44 0.37
N ALA A 287 -18.79 -2.22 0.79
CA ALA A 287 -19.77 -1.35 0.13
C ALA A 287 -19.34 -0.83 -1.25
N VAL A 288 -18.02 -0.83 -1.55
CA VAL A 288 -17.51 -0.25 -2.80
C VAL A 288 -16.76 -1.24 -3.69
N ILE A 289 -16.49 -2.47 -3.20
CA ILE A 289 -15.60 -3.41 -3.90
C ILE A 289 -16.13 -3.80 -5.29
N ASP A 290 -17.44 -3.98 -5.41
CA ASP A 290 -18.09 -4.44 -6.65
C ASP A 290 -18.08 -3.36 -7.74
N ASP A 291 -17.97 -2.09 -7.35
CA ASP A 291 -17.83 -0.94 -8.24
C ASP A 291 -16.36 -0.67 -8.63
N THR A 292 -15.43 -1.54 -8.23
CA THR A 292 -14.00 -1.42 -8.55
C THR A 292 -13.51 -2.60 -9.36
N PRO A 293 -12.45 -2.45 -10.16
CA PRO A 293 -11.85 -3.56 -10.89
C PRO A 293 -11.42 -4.75 -10.02
N ALA A 294 -11.25 -4.53 -8.71
CA ALA A 294 -10.85 -5.57 -7.77
C ALA A 294 -12.00 -6.47 -7.32
N GLY A 295 -13.27 -6.11 -7.59
CA GLY A 295 -14.44 -6.91 -7.24
C GLY A 295 -14.35 -8.33 -7.74
N VAL A 296 -13.89 -8.53 -8.97
CA VAL A 296 -13.73 -9.86 -9.59
C VAL A 296 -12.83 -10.80 -8.79
N LEU A 297 -11.90 -10.26 -7.99
CA LEU A 297 -10.96 -11.05 -7.20
C LEU A 297 -11.63 -11.74 -6.02
N THR A 298 -12.81 -11.33 -5.61
CA THR A 298 -13.56 -11.97 -4.51
C THR A 298 -14.02 -13.39 -4.90
N SER A 299 -14.07 -13.71 -6.20
CA SER A 299 -14.34 -15.05 -6.70
C SER A 299 -13.19 -16.04 -6.48
N LEU A 300 -11.97 -15.55 -6.20
CA LEU A 300 -10.81 -16.41 -5.94
C LEU A 300 -10.92 -17.12 -4.57
N PRO A 301 -10.65 -18.44 -4.51
CA PRO A 301 -10.66 -19.18 -3.24
C PRO A 301 -9.73 -18.57 -2.20
N GLY A 302 -10.30 -18.19 -1.04
CA GLY A 302 -9.56 -17.59 0.07
C GLY A 302 -9.18 -16.11 -0.13
N VAL A 303 -9.74 -15.45 -1.13
CA VAL A 303 -9.56 -14.01 -1.39
C VAL A 303 -10.88 -13.29 -1.15
N GLY A 304 -11.16 -12.95 0.10
CA GLY A 304 -12.32 -12.11 0.44
C GLY A 304 -12.05 -10.62 0.23
N VAL A 305 -13.08 -9.80 0.48
CA VAL A 305 -13.05 -8.34 0.33
C VAL A 305 -11.77 -7.68 0.84
N PRO A 306 -11.24 -8.00 2.05
CA PRO A 306 -10.05 -7.31 2.54
C PRO A 306 -8.78 -7.55 1.71
N ARG A 307 -8.61 -8.77 1.15
CA ARG A 307 -7.46 -9.09 0.28
C ARG A 307 -7.62 -8.52 -1.11
N ALA A 308 -8.81 -8.66 -1.68
CA ALA A 308 -9.15 -8.10 -2.99
C ALA A 308 -8.97 -6.56 -2.98
N SER A 309 -9.54 -5.89 -1.99
CA SER A 309 -9.41 -4.43 -1.84
C SER A 309 -7.98 -3.98 -1.60
N ALA A 310 -7.21 -4.71 -0.79
CA ALA A 310 -5.80 -4.36 -0.55
C ALA A 310 -4.97 -4.46 -1.83
N TYR A 311 -5.23 -5.46 -2.67
CA TYR A 311 -4.56 -5.63 -3.95
C TYR A 311 -5.00 -4.57 -4.96
N GLY A 312 -6.31 -4.35 -5.12
CA GLY A 312 -6.85 -3.33 -6.02
C GLY A 312 -6.37 -1.93 -5.66
N ALA A 313 -6.46 -1.55 -4.39
CA ALA A 313 -5.99 -0.25 -3.91
C ALA A 313 -4.48 -0.02 -4.10
N ALA A 314 -3.67 -1.08 -4.00
CA ALA A 314 -2.22 -0.98 -4.14
C ALA A 314 -1.76 -1.03 -5.60
N LEU A 315 -2.49 -1.70 -6.47
CA LEU A 315 -2.26 -1.77 -7.92
C LEU A 315 -2.83 -0.52 -8.62
N GLY A 316 -4.02 -0.08 -8.20
CA GLY A 316 -4.81 0.92 -8.90
C GLY A 316 -5.38 0.38 -10.21
N ASP A 317 -5.55 1.27 -11.20
CA ASP A 317 -5.94 0.88 -12.55
C ASP A 317 -4.89 -0.07 -13.16
N PRO A 318 -5.25 -1.33 -13.50
CA PRO A 318 -4.30 -2.28 -14.07
C PRO A 318 -3.75 -1.86 -15.45
N TRP A 319 -4.43 -0.94 -16.14
CA TRP A 319 -3.99 -0.41 -17.44
C TRP A 319 -2.84 0.61 -17.34
N LYS A 320 -2.50 1.06 -16.12
CA LYS A 320 -1.30 1.86 -15.86
C LYS A 320 0.01 1.09 -16.07
N PHE A 321 -0.06 -0.23 -16.07
CA PHE A 321 1.10 -1.11 -16.28
C PHE A 321 1.04 -1.73 -17.69
N SER A 322 2.14 -1.75 -18.40
CA SER A 322 2.24 -2.40 -19.70
C SER A 322 2.02 -3.91 -19.63
N SER A 323 2.38 -4.53 -18.52
CA SER A 323 2.25 -5.98 -18.29
C SER A 323 2.20 -6.31 -16.80
N GLU A 324 1.81 -7.56 -16.50
CA GLU A 324 1.88 -8.11 -15.16
C GLU A 324 3.33 -8.12 -14.61
N ALA A 325 4.31 -8.30 -15.50
CA ALA A 325 5.72 -8.28 -15.13
C ALA A 325 6.19 -6.88 -14.69
N SER A 326 5.66 -5.81 -15.31
CA SER A 326 5.94 -4.43 -14.87
C SER A 326 5.32 -4.12 -13.51
N ALA A 327 4.09 -4.60 -13.25
CA ALA A 327 3.45 -4.49 -11.95
C ALA A 327 4.18 -5.32 -10.87
N TRP A 328 4.64 -6.54 -11.23
CA TRP A 328 5.47 -7.36 -10.36
C TRP A 328 6.78 -6.66 -9.99
N ARG A 329 7.47 -6.06 -10.96
CA ARG A 329 8.69 -5.24 -10.71
C ARG A 329 8.40 -4.07 -9.79
N TYR A 330 7.30 -3.37 -10.01
CA TYR A 330 6.86 -2.26 -9.16
C TYR A 330 6.59 -2.67 -7.71
N SER A 331 6.26 -3.93 -7.43
CA SER A 331 6.13 -4.46 -6.07
C SER A 331 7.47 -4.65 -5.35
N GLY A 332 8.59 -4.69 -6.08
CA GLY A 332 9.93 -5.00 -5.56
C GLY A 332 10.10 -6.45 -5.11
N LEU A 333 9.30 -7.38 -5.65
CA LEU A 333 9.43 -8.83 -5.44
C LEU A 333 10.37 -9.50 -6.44
N VAL A 334 10.87 -8.75 -7.43
CA VAL A 334 11.90 -9.24 -8.36
C VAL A 334 13.22 -9.47 -7.64
N PRO A 335 13.99 -10.50 -8.00
CA PRO A 335 15.36 -10.64 -7.52
C PRO A 335 16.21 -9.43 -7.95
N THR A 336 17.15 -9.02 -7.08
CA THR A 336 18.20 -8.08 -7.49
C THR A 336 19.10 -8.79 -8.50
N GLU A 337 19.48 -8.09 -9.55
CA GLU A 337 20.43 -8.59 -10.54
C GLU A 337 21.77 -7.88 -10.29
N HIS A 338 22.82 -8.69 -10.07
CA HIS A 338 24.19 -8.23 -10.11
C HIS A 338 24.89 -9.02 -11.22
N GLU A 339 25.12 -8.35 -12.32
CA GLU A 339 25.92 -8.86 -13.43
C GLU A 339 27.19 -8.02 -13.52
N SER A 340 28.32 -8.66 -13.45
CA SER A 340 29.64 -8.04 -13.68
C SER A 340 30.38 -8.91 -14.68
N ALA A 341 30.81 -8.28 -15.79
CA ALA A 341 31.55 -8.97 -16.86
C ALA A 341 30.84 -10.26 -17.39
N GLY A 342 29.53 -10.23 -17.56
CA GLY A 342 28.75 -11.37 -18.06
C GLY A 342 28.47 -12.47 -17.04
N THR A 343 28.93 -12.33 -15.81
CA THR A 343 28.71 -13.34 -14.76
C THR A 343 27.58 -12.89 -13.81
N ARG A 344 26.45 -13.62 -13.80
CA ARG A 344 25.36 -13.42 -12.85
C ARG A 344 25.63 -14.11 -11.53
N ARG A 345 25.50 -13.39 -10.40
CA ARG A 345 25.57 -14.02 -9.07
C ARG A 345 24.25 -14.74 -8.75
N PRO A 346 24.28 -16.06 -8.44
CA PRO A 346 23.08 -16.79 -8.04
C PRO A 346 22.65 -16.43 -6.61
N GLY A 347 21.37 -16.68 -6.27
CA GLY A 347 20.88 -16.59 -4.88
C GLY A 347 20.56 -15.20 -4.38
N MET A 348 20.35 -14.24 -5.26
CA MET A 348 20.03 -12.85 -4.93
C MET A 348 18.71 -12.71 -4.15
N ARG A 349 18.68 -11.73 -3.25
CA ARG A 349 17.47 -11.35 -2.49
C ARG A 349 16.51 -10.57 -3.40
N ILE A 350 15.23 -10.46 -2.99
CA ILE A 350 14.28 -9.55 -3.63
C ILE A 350 14.77 -8.10 -3.49
N SER A 351 14.55 -7.27 -4.51
CA SER A 351 15.06 -5.90 -4.56
C SER A 351 14.53 -5.03 -3.42
N ARG A 352 13.28 -5.25 -3.01
CA ARG A 352 12.53 -4.42 -2.06
C ARG A 352 12.35 -2.96 -2.50
N GLU A 353 12.81 -2.62 -3.68
CA GLU A 353 12.59 -1.32 -4.30
C GLU A 353 11.20 -1.31 -4.92
N GLY A 354 10.33 -0.40 -4.49
CA GLY A 354 8.97 -0.26 -5.01
C GLY A 354 7.88 -0.27 -3.95
N SER A 355 6.63 -0.49 -4.38
CA SER A 355 5.43 -0.36 -3.55
C SER A 355 5.34 -1.43 -2.46
N ILE A 356 5.53 -1.03 -1.20
CA ILE A 356 5.34 -1.92 -0.05
C ILE A 356 3.87 -2.39 0.05
N PRO A 357 2.83 -1.53 -0.13
CA PRO A 357 1.44 -1.99 -0.12
C PRO A 357 1.17 -3.08 -1.16
N LEU A 358 1.64 -2.91 -2.39
CA LEU A 358 1.44 -3.90 -3.44
C LEU A 358 2.17 -5.21 -3.15
N ARG A 359 3.39 -5.13 -2.64
CA ARG A 359 4.15 -6.32 -2.21
C ARG A 359 3.40 -7.13 -1.15
N GLU A 360 2.91 -6.47 -0.10
CA GLU A 360 2.15 -7.12 0.97
C GLU A 360 0.85 -7.73 0.42
N ALA A 361 0.12 -6.99 -0.41
CA ALA A 361 -1.13 -7.46 -0.99
C ALA A 361 -0.94 -8.69 -1.90
N ILE A 362 0.09 -8.69 -2.76
CA ILE A 362 0.43 -9.85 -3.60
C ILE A 362 0.74 -11.09 -2.74
N LEU A 363 1.53 -10.92 -1.68
CA LEU A 363 1.86 -12.03 -0.77
C LEU A 363 0.60 -12.55 -0.05
N GLU A 364 -0.33 -11.68 0.33
CA GLU A 364 -1.58 -12.07 0.99
C GLU A 364 -2.56 -12.79 0.03
N ILE A 365 -2.65 -12.38 -1.24
CA ILE A 365 -3.41 -13.14 -2.26
C ILE A 365 -2.78 -14.53 -2.44
N GLY A 366 -1.46 -14.60 -2.61
CA GLY A 366 -0.74 -15.87 -2.73
C GLY A 366 -0.96 -16.79 -1.52
N LYS A 367 -1.00 -16.21 -0.31
CA LYS A 367 -1.32 -16.94 0.91
C LYS A 367 -2.76 -17.47 0.89
N GLY A 368 -3.73 -16.62 0.55
CA GLY A 368 -5.14 -17.01 0.44
C GLY A 368 -5.34 -18.21 -0.48
N LEU A 369 -4.81 -18.13 -1.69
CA LEU A 369 -4.85 -19.22 -2.66
C LEU A 369 -4.10 -20.48 -2.17
N SER A 370 -2.92 -20.33 -1.58
CA SER A 370 -2.16 -21.45 -1.02
C SER A 370 -2.89 -22.20 0.09
N ASP A 371 -3.72 -21.50 0.86
CA ASP A 371 -4.47 -22.07 1.98
C ASP A 371 -5.79 -22.73 1.51
N HIS A 372 -6.42 -22.25 0.43
CA HIS A 372 -7.79 -22.62 0.04
C HIS A 372 -7.91 -23.25 -1.36
N HIS A 373 -6.88 -23.17 -2.21
CA HIS A 373 -6.91 -23.75 -3.56
C HIS A 373 -5.93 -24.94 -3.66
N PRO A 374 -6.40 -26.15 -4.03
CA PRO A 374 -5.58 -27.37 -4.03
C PRO A 374 -4.29 -27.27 -4.85
N GLU A 375 -4.35 -26.74 -6.07
CA GLU A 375 -3.19 -26.61 -6.94
C GLU A 375 -2.13 -25.63 -6.43
N PHE A 376 -2.54 -24.47 -5.90
CA PHE A 376 -1.60 -23.53 -5.30
C PHE A 376 -0.92 -24.13 -4.07
N LYS A 377 -1.65 -24.91 -3.30
CA LYS A 377 -1.11 -25.69 -2.18
C LYS A 377 -0.12 -26.76 -2.64
N ALA A 378 -0.48 -27.52 -3.68
CA ALA A 378 0.40 -28.52 -4.29
C ALA A 378 1.66 -27.88 -4.89
N TYR A 379 1.52 -26.77 -5.61
CA TYR A 379 2.64 -26.01 -6.16
C TYR A 379 3.61 -25.54 -5.08
N LYS A 380 3.11 -25.01 -3.96
CA LYS A 380 3.95 -24.63 -2.81
C LYS A 380 4.73 -25.82 -2.24
N ARG A 381 4.04 -26.95 -2.02
CA ARG A 381 4.68 -28.18 -1.53
C ARG A 381 5.78 -28.68 -2.48
N HIS A 382 5.49 -28.68 -3.78
CA HIS A 382 6.47 -29.06 -4.81
C HIS A 382 7.70 -28.17 -4.78
N LYS A 383 7.54 -26.84 -4.66
CA LYS A 383 8.68 -25.91 -4.53
C LYS A 383 9.53 -26.17 -3.28
N ILE A 384 8.90 -26.55 -2.17
CA ILE A 384 9.62 -26.91 -0.93
C ILE A 384 10.35 -28.25 -1.13
N ALA A 385 9.70 -29.25 -1.76
CA ALA A 385 10.32 -30.54 -2.08
C ALA A 385 11.55 -30.41 -3.02
N GLN A 386 11.56 -29.37 -3.89
CA GLN A 386 12.72 -28.99 -4.69
C GLN A 386 13.84 -28.29 -3.88
N GLY A 387 13.79 -28.31 -2.55
CA GLY A 387 14.80 -27.69 -1.68
C GLY A 387 14.67 -26.17 -1.48
N LYS A 388 13.61 -25.52 -1.98
CA LYS A 388 13.40 -24.07 -1.76
C LYS A 388 12.95 -23.81 -0.33
N LYS A 389 13.48 -22.74 0.29
CA LYS A 389 13.03 -22.27 1.60
C LYS A 389 11.52 -21.91 1.53
N LYS A 390 10.78 -22.09 2.65
CA LYS A 390 9.35 -21.80 2.74
C LYS A 390 8.98 -20.38 2.27
N THR A 391 9.81 -19.38 2.61
CA THR A 391 9.65 -17.99 2.16
C THR A 391 9.77 -17.84 0.64
N THR A 392 10.79 -18.47 0.02
CA THR A 392 10.99 -18.46 -1.43
C THR A 392 9.86 -19.17 -2.16
N ALA A 393 9.38 -20.31 -1.63
CA ALA A 393 8.22 -21.00 -2.15
C ALA A 393 6.94 -20.14 -2.08
N SER A 394 6.77 -19.37 -0.98
CA SER A 394 5.64 -18.43 -0.85
C SER A 394 5.72 -17.28 -1.87
N VAL A 395 6.90 -16.75 -2.18
CA VAL A 395 7.08 -15.74 -3.24
C VAL A 395 6.75 -16.32 -4.62
N ALA A 396 7.15 -17.56 -4.90
CA ALA A 396 6.81 -18.23 -6.17
C ALA A 396 5.30 -18.43 -6.34
N VAL A 397 4.59 -18.81 -5.26
CA VAL A 397 3.13 -18.88 -5.24
C VAL A 397 2.51 -17.50 -5.46
N ALA A 398 3.02 -16.50 -4.79
CA ALA A 398 2.55 -15.11 -4.90
C ALA A 398 2.72 -14.56 -6.32
N HIS A 399 3.81 -14.91 -7.02
CA HIS A 399 4.00 -14.54 -8.41
C HIS A 399 2.93 -15.17 -9.34
N ARG A 400 2.65 -16.46 -9.18
CA ARG A 400 1.58 -17.12 -9.94
C ARG A 400 0.21 -16.51 -9.63
N ALA A 401 -0.06 -16.24 -8.37
CA ALA A 401 -1.29 -15.58 -7.90
C ALA A 401 -1.45 -14.15 -8.46
N HIS A 402 -0.35 -13.40 -8.52
CA HIS A 402 -0.34 -12.06 -9.10
C HIS A 402 -0.70 -12.07 -10.59
N ARG A 403 -0.11 -12.98 -11.36
CA ARG A 403 -0.43 -13.12 -12.79
C ARG A 403 -1.91 -13.36 -13.01
N LEU A 404 -2.50 -14.26 -12.24
CA LEU A 404 -3.94 -14.55 -12.29
C LEU A 404 -4.77 -13.32 -11.89
N ALA A 405 -4.49 -12.72 -10.72
CA ALA A 405 -5.24 -11.57 -10.23
C ALA A 405 -5.14 -10.36 -11.17
N PHE A 406 -3.96 -10.11 -11.76
CA PHE A 406 -3.75 -9.03 -12.71
C PHE A 406 -4.56 -9.25 -13.99
N ALA A 407 -4.57 -10.47 -14.54
CA ALA A 407 -5.35 -10.81 -15.72
C ALA A 407 -6.86 -10.68 -15.45
N MET A 408 -7.34 -11.17 -14.31
CA MET A 408 -8.74 -11.03 -13.91
C MET A 408 -9.17 -9.57 -13.82
N MET A 409 -8.36 -8.72 -13.19
CA MET A 409 -8.66 -7.28 -13.08
C MET A 409 -8.63 -6.58 -14.44
N ARG A 410 -7.74 -6.96 -15.35
CA ARG A 410 -7.67 -6.39 -16.70
C ARG A 410 -8.88 -6.77 -17.54
N ASN A 411 -9.23 -8.05 -17.48
CA ASN A 411 -10.29 -8.62 -18.33
C ASN A 411 -11.68 -8.52 -17.69
N GLN A 412 -11.76 -8.09 -16.41
CA GLN A 412 -13.00 -8.05 -15.62
C GLN A 412 -13.73 -9.41 -15.62
N THR A 413 -12.96 -10.52 -15.59
CA THR A 413 -13.50 -11.88 -15.66
C THR A 413 -13.34 -12.55 -14.27
N PRO A 414 -14.43 -13.04 -13.66
CA PRO A 414 -14.36 -13.83 -12.45
C PRO A 414 -13.52 -15.09 -12.61
N PHE A 415 -13.06 -15.65 -11.50
CA PHE A 415 -12.32 -16.90 -11.50
C PHE A 415 -13.22 -18.07 -11.92
N ASP A 416 -12.80 -18.79 -12.94
CA ASP A 416 -13.43 -20.00 -13.41
C ASP A 416 -12.50 -21.20 -13.16
N PRO A 417 -12.86 -22.13 -12.25
CA PRO A 417 -12.04 -23.28 -11.94
C PRO A 417 -11.83 -24.21 -13.15
N GLU A 418 -12.84 -24.37 -14.00
CA GLU A 418 -12.77 -25.28 -15.16
C GLU A 418 -11.81 -24.75 -16.23
N GLN A 419 -11.88 -23.47 -16.54
CA GLN A 419 -10.94 -22.81 -17.44
C GLN A 419 -9.52 -22.82 -16.89
N TRP A 420 -9.38 -22.68 -15.57
CA TRP A 420 -8.07 -22.71 -14.90
C TRP A 420 -7.44 -24.10 -15.03
N GLU A 421 -8.18 -25.18 -14.76
CA GLU A 421 -7.70 -26.54 -14.87
C GLU A 421 -7.32 -26.88 -16.32
N ALA A 422 -8.12 -26.48 -17.29
CA ALA A 422 -7.82 -26.68 -18.73
C ALA A 422 -6.51 -25.96 -19.13
N SER A 423 -6.27 -24.75 -18.63
CA SER A 423 -5.07 -23.98 -18.96
C SER A 423 -3.80 -24.51 -18.30
N THR A 424 -3.92 -25.22 -17.18
CA THR A 424 -2.78 -25.82 -16.45
C THR A 424 -2.44 -27.24 -16.90
N ALA A 425 -3.39 -27.98 -17.46
CA ALA A 425 -3.19 -29.31 -18.04
C ALA A 425 -2.36 -29.28 -19.34
N GLY A 426 -2.34 -28.16 -20.07
CA GLY A 426 -1.68 -28.00 -21.37
C GLY A 426 -0.18 -27.66 -21.35
N GLY A 427 0.52 -27.71 -20.21
CA GLY A 427 1.96 -27.36 -20.12
C GLY A 427 2.24 -25.87 -20.20
N PRO A 428 3.52 -25.43 -20.23
CA PRO A 428 3.86 -24.01 -20.21
C PRO A 428 3.39 -23.31 -21.49
N VAL A 429 2.51 -22.35 -21.36
CA VAL A 429 2.00 -21.49 -22.45
C VAL A 429 3.17 -20.85 -23.20
N THR A 430 3.27 -21.07 -24.48
CA THR A 430 4.32 -20.56 -25.33
C THR A 430 4.21 -19.05 -25.54
N ALA A 431 5.31 -18.39 -25.88
CA ALA A 431 5.36 -16.93 -26.10
C ALA A 431 4.39 -16.46 -27.21
N ALA A 432 4.02 -17.33 -28.14
CA ALA A 432 3.10 -17.04 -29.26
C ALA A 432 1.62 -16.94 -28.81
N GLU A 433 1.22 -17.64 -27.75
CA GLU A 433 -0.16 -17.59 -27.22
C GLU A 433 -0.36 -16.33 -26.34
N ARG A 434 0.71 -15.73 -25.82
CA ARG A 434 0.67 -14.48 -25.06
C ARG A 434 0.28 -13.27 -25.90
N SER A 435 0.55 -13.31 -27.21
CA SER A 435 0.28 -12.23 -28.15
C SER A 435 -1.19 -12.13 -28.59
N ARG A 436 -2.01 -13.13 -28.36
CA ARG A 436 -3.42 -13.15 -28.82
C ARG A 436 -4.44 -12.56 -27.84
N HIS A 437 -4.00 -12.13 -26.65
CA HIS A 437 -4.87 -11.52 -25.64
C HIS A 437 -4.57 -10.02 -25.42
N ASP A 438 -4.17 -9.34 -26.49
CA ASP A 438 -4.06 -7.87 -26.46
C ASP A 438 -5.48 -7.28 -26.65
N VAL A 439 -6.24 -7.24 -25.56
CA VAL A 439 -7.57 -6.64 -25.52
C VAL A 439 -7.38 -5.12 -25.39
N THR A 440 -7.82 -4.41 -26.43
CA THR A 440 -7.94 -2.95 -26.40
C THR A 440 -8.83 -2.49 -25.25
N ARG A 441 -8.42 -1.41 -24.56
CA ARG A 441 -9.19 -0.79 -23.46
C ARG A 441 -10.62 -0.52 -23.91
N PRO A 442 -11.65 -0.98 -23.18
CA PRO A 442 -13.01 -0.56 -23.47
C PRO A 442 -13.15 0.96 -23.30
N PRO A 443 -13.96 1.66 -24.11
CA PRO A 443 -14.18 3.09 -23.96
C PRO A 443 -14.70 3.42 -22.56
N ALA A 444 -14.19 4.49 -21.98
CA ALA A 444 -14.64 4.98 -20.69
C ALA A 444 -16.17 5.23 -20.76
N ALA A 445 -16.92 4.64 -19.85
CA ALA A 445 -18.33 4.90 -19.72
C ALA A 445 -18.53 6.41 -19.43
N THR A 446 -19.19 7.10 -20.31
CA THR A 446 -19.57 8.51 -20.14
C THR A 446 -20.60 8.56 -19.02
N ILE A 447 -20.18 9.03 -17.85
CA ILE A 447 -21.12 9.32 -16.77
C ILE A 447 -21.90 10.57 -17.19
N THR A 448 -23.14 10.38 -17.66
CA THR A 448 -24.10 11.46 -17.79
C THR A 448 -24.53 11.87 -16.40
N SER A 449 -24.18 13.08 -16.01
CA SER A 449 -24.70 13.72 -14.79
C SER A 449 -26.21 13.88 -14.94
N PRO A 450 -27.03 13.52 -13.93
CA PRO A 450 -28.41 13.96 -13.88
C PRO A 450 -28.44 15.45 -13.53
N GLY A 451 -29.26 16.20 -14.28
CA GLY A 451 -29.47 17.62 -14.14
C GLY A 451 -30.13 18.07 -12.81
#